data_b270f495313037393bafe70fc1e866d5
#
_entry.id   b270f495313037393bafe70fc1e866d5
#
_cell.length_a   1.000
_cell.length_b   1.000
_cell.length_c   1.000
_cell.angle_alpha   90.00
_cell.angle_beta   90.00
_cell.angle_gamma   90.00
#
_symmetry.space_group_name_H-M   'P 1'
#
loop_
_entity.id
_entity.type
_entity.pdbx_description
1 polymer ?
#
loop_
_entity_poly.entity_id
_entity_poly.type
_entity_poly.pdbx_seq_one_letter_code
_entity_poly.pdbx_strand_id
1 'polypeptide(L)'
;MKRKLFTSLLLAATLFTYAQESCNFGTVSDTTANGENISTGGEFEYTGAVDFDVPFGTSFSANSITVNILKGAANLNYVNVAFLTELEGMPGSALQSFDSLVPASQTLAYNIEEGDLDTYTITVNLPTDVVLATGKYFLQVSANASDANGAWWEITAEEQTYGMFDYSKFEDDPWGGGGYYNKVFQVMGTCTATGEEQPDYGDVCSRENASNNYEGGAHFIQMAQIVTIADDFMVAPNTTFHLTDFKMHALMLGTMQNATIKIRSSVNFVPGEVLYSFVHKGPDYEEFGGNVPFPGSRSDVAAVNTNFKFNEPVELTAGNYFIEVTPTLAYSDLMVWETTTLPSMGVFSYTSYDDGATWVQNTEVNQVFTVGGFCTETLGIDAPQVNKLTYYPNPVKDILQITTDKTISSIAVYNIEGREIKDTSFTNNAVNMQALASGIYVVKLQLDNGTTDVIKVIKE
;
A
#
# COMPACT_ATOMS: atom_id res chain seq x y z
N MET A 1 -69.00 -18.45 -28.73
CA MET A 1 -68.40 -18.69 -27.41
C MET A 1 -66.90 -18.90 -27.57
N LYS A 2 -66.05 -17.87 -27.31
CA LYS A 2 -64.59 -17.97 -27.37
C LYS A 2 -64.08 -18.07 -25.94
N ARG A 3 -63.53 -19.24 -25.54
CA ARG A 3 -62.84 -19.48 -24.26
C ARG A 3 -61.46 -18.76 -24.30
N LYS A 4 -61.24 -17.82 -23.41
CA LYS A 4 -59.92 -17.29 -23.14
C LYS A 4 -59.18 -18.20 -22.15
N LEU A 5 -58.08 -18.77 -22.58
CA LEU A 5 -57.11 -19.49 -21.72
C LEU A 5 -56.31 -18.41 -20.97
N PHE A 6 -56.37 -18.39 -19.66
CA PHE A 6 -55.45 -17.65 -18.79
C PHE A 6 -54.26 -18.56 -18.47
N THR A 7 -53.13 -18.26 -19.03
CA THR A 7 -51.86 -18.88 -18.66
C THR A 7 -51.27 -18.13 -17.45
N SER A 8 -51.35 -18.69 -16.26
CA SER A 8 -50.69 -18.17 -15.10
C SER A 8 -49.19 -18.54 -15.16
N LEU A 9 -48.37 -17.51 -15.33
CA LEU A 9 -46.91 -17.60 -15.26
C LEU A 9 -46.55 -17.71 -13.75
N LEU A 10 -46.20 -18.93 -13.29
CA LEU A 10 -45.56 -19.11 -11.98
C LEU A 10 -44.12 -18.55 -12.07
N LEU A 11 -43.86 -17.42 -11.43
CA LEU A 11 -42.53 -16.96 -11.16
C LEU A 11 -41.93 -17.87 -10.06
N ALA A 12 -41.08 -18.81 -10.44
CA ALA A 12 -40.25 -19.54 -9.50
C ALA A 12 -39.16 -18.61 -9.00
N ALA A 13 -39.31 -18.04 -7.80
CA ALA A 13 -38.22 -17.39 -7.09
C ALA A 13 -37.21 -18.47 -6.70
N THR A 14 -36.10 -18.56 -7.39
CA THR A 14 -34.96 -19.35 -6.97
C THR A 14 -34.34 -18.64 -5.77
N LEU A 15 -34.59 -19.16 -4.58
CA LEU A 15 -33.84 -18.81 -3.39
C LEU A 15 -32.44 -19.37 -3.57
N PHE A 16 -31.49 -18.53 -3.92
CA PHE A 16 -30.06 -18.87 -3.84
C PHE A 16 -29.74 -18.97 -2.33
N THR A 17 -29.66 -20.16 -1.80
CA THR A 17 -29.03 -20.39 -0.51
C THR A 17 -27.54 -20.44 -0.73
N TYR A 18 -26.83 -19.36 -0.34
CA TYR A 18 -25.38 -19.40 -0.29
C TYR A 18 -24.95 -20.44 0.74
N ALA A 19 -23.98 -21.27 0.37
CA ALA A 19 -23.41 -22.25 1.28
C ALA A 19 -22.63 -21.51 2.37
N GLN A 20 -22.94 -21.83 3.62
CA GLN A 20 -22.17 -21.38 4.77
C GLN A 20 -21.01 -22.37 4.95
N GLU A 21 -19.78 -21.88 4.87
CA GLU A 21 -18.56 -22.67 5.02
C GLU A 21 -17.81 -22.27 6.29
N SER A 22 -17.15 -23.24 6.95
CA SER A 22 -16.25 -22.92 8.04
C SER A 22 -15.03 -22.18 7.50
N CYS A 23 -14.67 -21.09 8.11
CA CYS A 23 -13.49 -20.30 7.73
C CYS A 23 -12.77 -19.76 8.98
N ASN A 24 -11.52 -19.41 8.79
CA ASN A 24 -10.69 -18.83 9.83
C ASN A 24 -9.71 -17.83 9.23
N PHE A 25 -9.36 -16.83 10.04
CA PHE A 25 -8.38 -15.81 9.73
C PHE A 25 -7.36 -15.77 10.86
N GLY A 26 -6.08 -15.67 10.54
CA GLY A 26 -5.06 -15.58 11.59
C GLY A 26 -3.65 -15.99 11.13
N THR A 27 -2.76 -15.93 12.06
CA THR A 27 -1.32 -16.11 11.92
C THR A 27 -0.85 -17.37 12.63
N VAL A 28 0.03 -18.14 12.00
CA VAL A 28 0.59 -19.37 12.57
C VAL A 28 1.87 -19.09 13.36
N SER A 29 2.18 -19.97 14.31
CA SER A 29 3.41 -19.91 15.10
C SER A 29 4.62 -20.37 14.27
N ASP A 30 5.74 -19.67 14.42
CA ASP A 30 7.08 -20.11 13.97
C ASP A 30 7.86 -20.84 15.07
N THR A 31 7.24 -21.00 16.27
CA THR A 31 7.83 -21.64 17.44
C THR A 31 9.08 -20.95 18.01
N THR A 32 9.26 -19.65 17.76
CA THR A 32 10.40 -18.88 18.27
C THR A 32 10.32 -18.51 19.75
N ALA A 33 9.18 -18.78 20.40
CA ALA A 33 8.96 -18.58 21.83
C ALA A 33 9.20 -17.14 22.32
N ASN A 34 8.80 -16.15 21.53
CA ASN A 34 8.81 -14.75 21.92
C ASN A 34 7.39 -14.23 22.11
N GLY A 35 7.20 -13.25 22.98
CA GLY A 35 5.85 -12.78 23.30
C GLY A 35 5.80 -11.36 23.85
N GLU A 36 4.63 -10.71 23.66
CA GLU A 36 4.31 -9.41 24.22
C GLU A 36 3.38 -9.53 25.41
N ASN A 37 3.61 -8.71 26.44
CA ASN A 37 2.79 -8.71 27.65
C ASN A 37 1.36 -8.27 27.35
N ILE A 38 0.40 -9.11 27.74
CA ILE A 38 -1.05 -8.82 27.67
C ILE A 38 -1.73 -9.08 29.03
N SER A 39 -0.97 -9.05 30.12
CA SER A 39 -1.48 -9.32 31.47
C SER A 39 -2.47 -8.25 31.92
N THR A 40 -3.59 -8.68 32.52
CA THR A 40 -4.66 -7.81 33.05
C THR A 40 -5.13 -8.28 34.43
N GLY A 41 -5.81 -7.40 35.18
CA GLY A 41 -6.35 -7.67 36.51
C GLY A 41 -5.32 -7.65 37.62
N GLY A 42 -4.13 -7.09 37.36
CA GLY A 42 -3.06 -6.84 38.33
C GLY A 42 -2.92 -5.36 38.68
N GLU A 43 -1.69 -4.96 39.05
CA GLU A 43 -1.33 -3.56 39.29
C GLU A 43 -1.28 -2.75 37.97
N PHE A 44 -0.96 -3.43 36.88
CA PHE A 44 -0.81 -2.84 35.55
C PHE A 44 -1.66 -3.62 34.53
N GLU A 45 -2.18 -2.89 33.54
CA GLU A 45 -3.02 -3.43 32.48
C GLU A 45 -2.28 -3.33 31.14
N TYR A 46 -2.08 -4.49 30.49
CA TYR A 46 -1.48 -4.59 29.15
C TYR A 46 -2.47 -5.20 28.19
N THR A 47 -2.50 -4.69 26.98
CA THR A 47 -3.42 -5.15 25.94
C THR A 47 -2.71 -5.22 24.60
N GLY A 48 -2.90 -6.31 23.86
CA GLY A 48 -2.41 -6.46 22.50
C GLY A 48 -3.54 -6.39 21.48
N ALA A 49 -3.24 -6.00 20.25
CA ALA A 49 -4.14 -6.09 19.11
C ALA A 49 -3.38 -6.55 17.86
N VAL A 50 -4.08 -7.20 16.95
CA VAL A 50 -3.57 -7.67 15.66
C VAL A 50 -4.66 -7.56 14.62
N ASP A 51 -4.31 -7.18 13.40
CA ASP A 51 -5.26 -7.03 12.30
C ASP A 51 -5.52 -8.33 11.53
N PHE A 52 -6.67 -8.39 10.88
CA PHE A 52 -7.05 -9.40 9.91
C PHE A 52 -8.06 -8.85 8.91
N ASP A 53 -8.09 -9.44 7.71
CA ASP A 53 -8.98 -9.02 6.63
C ASP A 53 -10.09 -10.04 6.40
N VAL A 54 -11.34 -9.56 6.32
CA VAL A 54 -12.47 -10.31 5.78
C VAL A 54 -12.54 -10.05 4.28
N PRO A 55 -12.41 -11.09 3.43
CA PRO A 55 -12.34 -10.90 1.97
C PRO A 55 -13.60 -10.25 1.39
N PHE A 56 -13.42 -9.56 0.26
CA PHE A 56 -14.53 -8.96 -0.48
C PHE A 56 -15.62 -9.99 -0.82
N GLY A 57 -16.87 -9.57 -0.77
CA GLY A 57 -18.02 -10.42 -1.06
C GLY A 57 -18.31 -11.49 0.02
N THR A 58 -17.71 -11.35 1.21
CA THR A 58 -17.84 -12.27 2.32
C THR A 58 -18.46 -11.59 3.54
N SER A 59 -19.43 -12.25 4.16
CA SER A 59 -19.87 -11.96 5.51
C SER A 59 -19.32 -13.05 6.43
N PHE A 60 -18.55 -12.65 7.45
CA PHE A 60 -17.92 -13.55 8.40
C PHE A 60 -18.62 -13.48 9.75
N SER A 61 -19.07 -14.62 10.27
CA SER A 61 -19.67 -14.77 11.60
C SER A 61 -18.65 -15.47 12.51
N ALA A 62 -17.88 -14.69 13.27
CA ALA A 62 -16.88 -15.19 14.21
C ALA A 62 -17.57 -15.73 15.47
N ASN A 63 -17.23 -16.95 15.90
CA ASN A 63 -17.82 -17.60 17.08
C ASN A 63 -16.77 -18.04 18.11
N SER A 64 -15.52 -18.10 17.76
CA SER A 64 -14.42 -18.46 18.65
C SER A 64 -13.11 -17.89 18.18
N ILE A 65 -12.15 -17.78 19.09
CA ILE A 65 -10.76 -17.42 18.81
C ILE A 65 -9.81 -18.44 19.41
N THR A 66 -8.64 -18.58 18.82
CA THR A 66 -7.48 -19.16 19.48
C THR A 66 -6.34 -18.16 19.49
N VAL A 67 -5.59 -18.12 20.58
CA VAL A 67 -4.37 -17.35 20.74
C VAL A 67 -3.30 -18.20 21.40
N ASN A 68 -2.06 -18.05 20.97
CA ASN A 68 -0.96 -18.69 21.67
C ASN A 68 -0.43 -17.74 22.74
N ILE A 69 -0.35 -18.24 23.98
CA ILE A 69 0.08 -17.45 25.14
C ILE A 69 1.22 -18.19 25.85
N LEU A 70 2.35 -17.49 26.02
CA LEU A 70 3.43 -17.92 26.91
C LEU A 70 2.99 -17.61 28.34
N LYS A 71 2.95 -18.60 29.18
CA LYS A 71 2.50 -18.51 30.58
C LYS A 71 3.06 -19.64 31.43
N GLY A 72 2.95 -19.54 32.73
CA GLY A 72 3.20 -20.62 33.65
C GLY A 72 2.24 -21.80 33.48
N ALA A 73 2.49 -22.90 34.19
CA ALA A 73 1.67 -24.10 34.09
C ALA A 73 0.22 -23.91 34.60
N ALA A 74 -0.03 -22.90 35.42
CA ALA A 74 -1.35 -22.61 35.94
C ALA A 74 -2.29 -22.06 34.85
N ASN A 75 -3.60 -22.38 34.94
CA ASN A 75 -4.57 -21.89 33.97
C ASN A 75 -4.79 -20.37 34.08
N LEU A 76 -5.09 -19.72 32.97
CA LEU A 76 -5.62 -18.36 32.97
C LEU A 76 -6.99 -18.36 33.65
N ASN A 77 -7.27 -17.31 34.41
CA ASN A 77 -8.59 -17.11 35.02
C ASN A 77 -9.60 -16.70 33.98
N TYR A 78 -9.24 -15.73 33.10
CA TYR A 78 -10.09 -15.25 32.02
C TYR A 78 -9.25 -14.56 30.91
N VAL A 79 -9.91 -14.33 29.81
CA VAL A 79 -9.41 -13.57 28.66
C VAL A 79 -10.45 -12.51 28.32
N ASN A 80 -10.03 -11.27 28.07
CA ASN A 80 -10.88 -10.25 27.48
C ASN A 80 -10.60 -10.21 25.97
N VAL A 81 -11.66 -10.07 25.18
CA VAL A 81 -11.61 -10.08 23.71
C VAL A 81 -12.42 -8.91 23.19
N ALA A 82 -11.89 -8.17 22.22
CA ALA A 82 -12.68 -7.20 21.48
C ALA A 82 -12.36 -7.27 19.98
N PHE A 83 -13.37 -7.00 19.17
CA PHE A 83 -13.24 -6.77 17.73
C PHE A 83 -13.33 -5.27 17.50
N LEU A 84 -12.34 -4.70 16.84
CA LEU A 84 -12.25 -3.26 16.61
C LEU A 84 -12.33 -2.97 15.11
N THR A 85 -12.79 -1.76 14.77
CA THR A 85 -12.64 -1.22 13.43
C THR A 85 -11.18 -0.90 13.15
N GLU A 86 -10.84 -0.78 11.89
CA GLU A 86 -9.59 -0.15 11.46
C GLU A 86 -9.80 1.37 11.39
N LEU A 87 -8.81 2.14 11.84
CA LEU A 87 -8.78 3.59 11.72
C LEU A 87 -7.34 4.02 11.39
N GLU A 88 -7.14 4.49 10.16
CA GLU A 88 -5.83 5.00 9.70
C GLU A 88 -4.67 4.01 9.93
N GLY A 89 -4.91 2.71 9.66
CA GLY A 89 -3.93 1.64 9.85
C GLY A 89 -3.79 1.14 11.28
N MET A 90 -4.52 1.69 12.24
CA MET A 90 -4.43 1.37 13.67
C MET A 90 -5.75 0.76 14.21
N PRO A 91 -5.71 0.12 15.40
CA PRO A 91 -6.93 -0.30 16.07
C PRO A 91 -7.84 0.91 16.41
N GLY A 92 -9.05 0.88 15.85
CA GLY A 92 -10.06 1.92 16.01
C GLY A 92 -11.06 1.64 17.14
N SER A 93 -12.33 1.93 16.91
CA SER A 93 -13.38 1.77 17.91
C SER A 93 -13.81 0.31 18.06
N ALA A 94 -14.20 -0.09 19.28
CA ALA A 94 -14.73 -1.41 19.51
C ALA A 94 -16.11 -1.61 18.83
N LEU A 95 -16.21 -2.65 18.02
CA LEU A 95 -17.47 -3.14 17.44
C LEU A 95 -18.21 -4.01 18.45
N GLN A 96 -17.47 -4.92 19.08
CA GLN A 96 -17.98 -5.86 20.07
C GLN A 96 -16.87 -6.19 21.07
N SER A 97 -17.20 -6.19 22.36
CA SER A 97 -16.28 -6.56 23.44
C SER A 97 -16.90 -7.63 24.33
N PHE A 98 -16.05 -8.49 24.84
CA PHE A 98 -16.38 -9.56 25.77
C PHE A 98 -15.33 -9.57 26.89
N ASP A 99 -15.79 -9.37 28.10
CA ASP A 99 -14.93 -9.33 29.28
C ASP A 99 -15.00 -10.62 30.07
N SER A 100 -13.89 -10.99 30.69
CA SER A 100 -13.78 -12.11 31.62
C SER A 100 -14.26 -13.45 31.06
N LEU A 101 -13.97 -13.73 29.78
CA LEU A 101 -14.29 -15.02 29.17
C LEU A 101 -13.39 -16.13 29.75
N VAL A 102 -14.01 -17.18 30.27
CA VAL A 102 -13.26 -18.36 30.73
C VAL A 102 -12.85 -19.19 29.51
N PRO A 103 -11.52 -19.49 29.33
CA PRO A 103 -11.08 -20.30 28.22
C PRO A 103 -11.78 -21.66 28.14
N ALA A 104 -12.24 -22.02 26.96
CA ALA A 104 -12.85 -23.35 26.69
C ALA A 104 -11.80 -24.47 26.74
N SER A 105 -10.56 -24.16 26.35
CA SER A 105 -9.39 -25.03 26.48
C SER A 105 -8.10 -24.23 26.61
N GLN A 106 -7.10 -24.85 27.26
CA GLN A 106 -5.75 -24.33 27.42
C GLN A 106 -4.79 -25.51 27.25
N THR A 107 -4.34 -25.74 26.03
CA THR A 107 -3.51 -26.92 25.68
C THR A 107 -2.09 -26.50 25.42
N LEU A 108 -1.13 -27.28 25.96
CA LEU A 108 0.29 -27.08 25.69
C LEU A 108 0.52 -27.16 24.17
N ALA A 109 1.06 -26.09 23.59
CA ALA A 109 1.47 -26.06 22.20
C ALA A 109 2.89 -26.60 22.05
N TYR A 110 3.83 -26.05 22.82
CA TYR A 110 5.20 -26.53 22.90
C TYR A 110 5.90 -26.01 24.18
N ASN A 111 6.95 -26.72 24.59
CA ASN A 111 7.77 -26.34 25.73
C ASN A 111 8.87 -25.37 25.30
N ILE A 112 9.22 -24.48 26.21
CA ILE A 112 10.39 -23.61 26.09
C ILE A 112 11.52 -24.20 26.93
N GLU A 113 12.69 -24.39 26.31
CA GLU A 113 13.78 -25.12 26.96
C GLU A 113 14.37 -24.40 28.19
N GLU A 114 14.21 -23.08 28.28
CA GLU A 114 14.74 -22.26 29.37
C GLU A 114 13.65 -21.35 29.95
N GLY A 115 13.42 -21.44 31.25
CA GLY A 115 12.50 -20.57 31.99
C GLY A 115 11.29 -21.28 32.60
N ASP A 116 10.38 -20.49 33.20
CA ASP A 116 9.17 -20.97 33.87
C ASP A 116 7.90 -20.85 33.00
N LEU A 117 8.07 -20.49 31.74
CA LEU A 117 6.99 -20.29 30.78
C LEU A 117 7.03 -21.37 29.70
N ASP A 118 5.86 -21.84 29.34
CA ASP A 118 5.60 -22.65 28.15
C ASP A 118 4.55 -21.99 27.28
N THR A 119 4.51 -22.32 26.00
CA THR A 119 3.49 -21.79 25.07
C THR A 119 2.25 -22.69 25.09
N TYR A 120 1.11 -22.08 25.32
CA TYR A 120 -0.20 -22.73 25.34
C TYR A 120 -1.12 -22.13 24.28
N THR A 121 -1.82 -22.98 23.55
CA THR A 121 -2.96 -22.56 22.72
C THR A 121 -4.18 -22.41 23.60
N ILE A 122 -4.70 -21.20 23.68
CA ILE A 122 -5.88 -20.83 24.46
C ILE A 122 -7.05 -20.68 23.52
N THR A 123 -8.10 -21.48 23.71
CA THR A 123 -9.34 -21.37 22.92
C THR A 123 -10.42 -20.66 23.75
N VAL A 124 -11.05 -19.67 23.16
CA VAL A 124 -12.15 -18.90 23.77
C VAL A 124 -13.35 -18.94 22.83
N ASN A 125 -14.49 -19.40 23.34
CA ASN A 125 -15.77 -19.32 22.63
C ASN A 125 -16.42 -17.97 22.92
N LEU A 126 -16.94 -17.33 21.88
CA LEU A 126 -17.67 -16.09 22.02
C LEU A 126 -19.13 -16.38 22.46
N PRO A 127 -19.66 -15.62 23.44
CA PRO A 127 -21.05 -15.80 23.89
C PRO A 127 -22.10 -15.54 22.82
N THR A 128 -21.77 -14.68 21.88
CA THR A 128 -22.56 -14.35 20.69
C THR A 128 -21.63 -14.20 19.50
N ASP A 129 -22.10 -14.61 18.35
CA ASP A 129 -21.33 -14.42 17.11
C ASP A 129 -21.10 -12.93 16.82
N VAL A 130 -19.90 -12.61 16.32
CA VAL A 130 -19.56 -11.29 15.81
C VAL A 130 -19.63 -11.32 14.30
N VAL A 131 -20.58 -10.60 13.71
CA VAL A 131 -20.77 -10.55 12.26
C VAL A 131 -19.99 -9.40 11.68
N LEU A 132 -19.05 -9.73 10.79
CA LEU A 132 -18.16 -8.78 10.12
C LEU A 132 -18.41 -8.85 8.61
N ALA A 133 -18.56 -7.68 7.99
CA ALA A 133 -18.60 -7.56 6.53
C ALA A 133 -17.18 -7.59 5.95
N THR A 134 -17.08 -7.51 4.63
CA THR A 134 -15.79 -7.24 3.94
C THR A 134 -15.06 -6.06 4.58
N GLY A 135 -13.77 -6.20 4.88
CA GLY A 135 -12.96 -5.10 5.43
C GLY A 135 -11.84 -5.57 6.37
N LYS A 136 -11.05 -4.62 6.83
CA LYS A 136 -9.98 -4.82 7.82
C LYS A 136 -10.50 -4.57 9.23
N TYR A 137 -10.13 -5.45 10.15
CA TYR A 137 -10.51 -5.42 11.55
C TYR A 137 -9.32 -5.74 12.44
N PHE A 138 -9.44 -5.41 13.72
CA PHE A 138 -8.47 -5.80 14.73
C PHE A 138 -9.10 -6.72 15.77
N LEU A 139 -8.36 -7.76 16.14
CA LEU A 139 -8.62 -8.59 17.32
C LEU A 139 -7.79 -8.03 18.48
N GLN A 140 -8.44 -7.54 19.52
CA GLN A 140 -7.82 -7.11 20.76
C GLN A 140 -7.93 -8.20 21.81
N VAL A 141 -6.84 -8.45 22.55
CA VAL A 141 -6.79 -9.46 23.61
C VAL A 141 -6.01 -8.95 24.82
N SER A 142 -6.53 -9.24 26.01
CA SER A 142 -5.78 -9.23 27.27
C SER A 142 -6.15 -10.45 28.11
N ALA A 143 -5.26 -10.92 28.98
CA ALA A 143 -5.45 -12.17 29.73
C ALA A 143 -5.05 -12.05 31.19
N ASN A 144 -5.82 -12.66 32.09
CA ASN A 144 -5.53 -12.72 33.52
C ASN A 144 -4.89 -14.06 33.88
N ALA A 145 -3.60 -14.02 34.18
CA ALA A 145 -2.90 -15.19 34.71
C ALA A 145 -3.21 -15.42 36.18
N SER A 146 -3.32 -16.69 36.60
CA SER A 146 -3.54 -17.05 37.99
C SER A 146 -2.27 -17.12 38.82
N ASP A 147 -1.11 -16.97 38.20
CA ASP A 147 0.21 -16.94 38.84
C ASP A 147 0.98 -15.63 38.54
N ALA A 148 2.17 -15.48 39.13
CA ALA A 148 2.98 -14.29 38.99
C ALA A 148 3.73 -14.17 37.67
N ASN A 149 3.66 -15.19 36.78
CA ASN A 149 4.38 -15.20 35.52
C ASN A 149 3.74 -14.32 34.45
N GLY A 150 2.48 -13.95 34.64
CA GLY A 150 1.71 -13.15 33.68
C GLY A 150 1.28 -13.93 32.43
N ALA A 151 0.85 -13.19 31.42
CA ALA A 151 0.41 -13.71 30.13
C ALA A 151 1.07 -12.91 29.01
N TRP A 152 1.72 -13.63 28.07
CA TRP A 152 2.48 -13.01 26.99
C TRP A 152 1.97 -13.58 25.67
N TRP A 153 1.38 -12.75 24.83
CA TRP A 153 0.87 -13.19 23.54
C TRP A 153 2.04 -13.52 22.61
N GLU A 154 2.09 -14.77 22.10
CA GLU A 154 3.16 -15.20 21.20
C GLU A 154 3.20 -14.32 19.96
N ILE A 155 4.40 -13.89 19.58
CA ILE A 155 4.71 -13.16 18.37
C ILE A 155 5.56 -14.00 17.45
N THR A 156 5.41 -13.84 16.15
CA THR A 156 6.13 -14.60 15.12
C THR A 156 6.65 -13.64 14.05
N ALA A 157 7.81 -13.97 13.48
CA ALA A 157 8.47 -13.25 12.40
C ALA A 157 8.21 -13.86 11.02
N GLU A 158 7.44 -14.95 10.91
CA GLU A 158 7.14 -15.54 9.60
C GLU A 158 6.37 -14.57 8.71
N GLU A 159 6.62 -14.65 7.38
CA GLU A 159 5.86 -13.93 6.37
C GLU A 159 4.37 -14.20 6.53
N GLN A 160 3.61 -13.14 6.71
CA GLN A 160 2.22 -13.24 7.13
C GLN A 160 1.25 -13.02 5.99
N THR A 161 0.19 -13.80 6.02
CA THR A 161 -0.94 -13.64 5.11
C THR A 161 -1.88 -12.53 5.56
N TYR A 162 -1.83 -12.15 6.84
CA TYR A 162 -2.76 -11.21 7.48
C TYR A 162 -2.02 -10.26 8.40
N GLY A 163 -2.11 -8.97 8.10
CA GLY A 163 -1.58 -7.89 8.92
C GLY A 163 -0.05 -7.78 8.93
N MET A 164 0.46 -6.68 9.40
CA MET A 164 1.90 -6.42 9.44
C MET A 164 2.44 -6.06 10.79
N PHE A 165 1.63 -5.43 11.62
CA PHE A 165 2.09 -4.92 12.87
C PHE A 165 1.22 -5.40 14.00
N ASP A 166 1.87 -5.88 15.00
CA ASP A 166 1.27 -6.00 16.30
C ASP A 166 1.15 -4.62 16.92
N TYR A 167 0.06 -4.42 17.64
CA TYR A 167 -0.18 -3.23 18.42
C TYR A 167 -0.27 -3.63 19.88
N SER A 168 0.28 -2.77 20.75
CA SER A 168 0.16 -2.93 22.18
C SER A 168 -0.13 -1.60 22.85
N LYS A 169 -0.75 -1.65 24.01
CA LYS A 169 -0.91 -0.49 24.86
C LYS A 169 -0.78 -0.86 26.33
N PHE A 170 -0.36 0.11 27.10
CA PHE A 170 -0.27 0.06 28.55
C PHE A 170 -1.37 0.96 29.11
N GLU A 171 -2.25 0.40 29.94
CA GLU A 171 -3.40 1.10 30.52
C GLU A 171 -4.24 1.86 29.46
N ASP A 172 -4.45 3.16 29.66
CA ASP A 172 -5.19 4.05 28.77
C ASP A 172 -4.31 4.76 27.72
N ASP A 173 -3.04 4.37 27.59
CA ASP A 173 -2.14 4.95 26.61
C ASP A 173 -2.66 4.73 25.17
N PRO A 174 -2.28 5.60 24.23
CA PRO A 174 -2.52 5.34 22.81
C PRO A 174 -1.88 4.02 22.35
N TRP A 175 -2.44 3.41 21.32
CA TRP A 175 -1.83 2.24 20.69
C TRP A 175 -0.42 2.56 20.21
N GLY A 176 0.56 1.78 20.66
CA GLY A 176 1.91 1.74 20.13
C GLY A 176 2.01 0.63 19.10
N GLY A 177 2.56 0.91 17.93
CA GLY A 177 2.92 -0.12 16.93
C GLY A 177 4.15 -0.90 17.40
N GLY A 178 4.11 -2.21 17.24
CA GLY A 178 5.23 -3.12 17.50
C GLY A 178 6.26 -3.14 16.37
N GLY A 179 7.11 -4.14 16.39
CA GLY A 179 8.14 -4.36 15.39
C GLY A 179 7.68 -5.23 14.21
N TYR A 180 8.62 -5.96 13.60
CA TYR A 180 8.41 -6.86 12.46
C TYR A 180 7.71 -8.18 12.81
N TYR A 181 6.99 -8.24 13.90
CA TYR A 181 6.39 -9.47 14.40
C TYR A 181 4.87 -9.36 14.35
N ASN A 182 4.20 -10.48 14.11
CA ASN A 182 2.75 -10.61 14.22
C ASN A 182 2.39 -11.47 15.42
N LYS A 183 1.24 -11.22 15.99
CA LYS A 183 0.71 -12.08 17.07
C LYS A 183 0.14 -13.36 16.49
N VAL A 184 0.35 -14.47 17.20
CA VAL A 184 -0.17 -15.79 16.82
C VAL A 184 -1.60 -15.92 17.28
N PHE A 185 -2.54 -16.03 16.33
CA PHE A 185 -3.98 -16.11 16.61
C PHE A 185 -4.74 -16.80 15.48
N GLN A 186 -5.96 -17.18 15.76
CA GLN A 186 -6.98 -17.47 14.75
C GLN A 186 -8.35 -16.98 15.22
N VAL A 187 -9.10 -16.34 14.35
CA VAL A 187 -10.51 -16.05 14.50
C VAL A 187 -11.27 -17.06 13.67
N MET A 188 -12.09 -17.88 14.31
CA MET A 188 -12.80 -18.99 13.68
C MET A 188 -14.30 -18.70 13.63
N GLY A 189 -14.94 -19.16 12.56
CA GLY A 189 -16.37 -18.96 12.37
C GLY A 189 -16.89 -19.54 11.07
N THR A 190 -17.87 -18.90 10.52
CA THR A 190 -18.49 -19.28 9.26
C THR A 190 -18.51 -18.11 8.29
N CYS A 191 -18.13 -18.38 7.06
CA CYS A 191 -18.20 -17.44 5.95
C CYS A 191 -19.44 -17.70 5.10
N THR A 192 -20.10 -16.62 4.73
CA THR A 192 -21.23 -16.65 3.79
C THR A 192 -20.94 -15.68 2.67
N ALA A 193 -21.00 -16.15 1.42
CA ALA A 193 -20.87 -15.26 0.28
C ALA A 193 -22.06 -14.29 0.27
N THR A 194 -21.78 -12.99 0.15
CA THR A 194 -22.84 -11.95 0.12
C THR A 194 -23.53 -11.90 -1.24
N GLY A 195 -22.94 -12.51 -2.26
CA GLY A 195 -23.40 -12.39 -3.65
C GLY A 195 -23.06 -11.07 -4.30
N GLU A 196 -22.30 -10.24 -3.62
CA GLU A 196 -21.67 -9.06 -4.22
C GLU A 196 -20.58 -9.55 -5.16
N GLU A 197 -20.74 -9.24 -6.44
CA GLU A 197 -19.67 -9.46 -7.42
C GLU A 197 -18.64 -8.35 -7.23
N GLN A 198 -17.38 -8.74 -7.18
CA GLN A 198 -16.30 -7.74 -7.19
C GLN A 198 -16.45 -6.92 -8.46
N PRO A 199 -16.47 -5.59 -8.38
CA PRO A 199 -16.50 -4.77 -9.56
C PRO A 199 -15.42 -5.21 -10.55
N ASP A 200 -15.81 -5.39 -11.81
CA ASP A 200 -14.85 -5.67 -12.87
C ASP A 200 -14.07 -4.38 -13.17
N TYR A 201 -12.93 -4.25 -12.53
CA TYR A 201 -12.01 -3.13 -12.75
C TYR A 201 -11.11 -3.33 -13.98
N GLY A 202 -11.32 -4.41 -14.76
CA GLY A 202 -10.54 -4.74 -15.94
C GLY A 202 -9.31 -5.60 -15.66
N ASP A 203 -8.33 -5.51 -16.57
CA ASP A 203 -7.10 -6.32 -16.50
C ASP A 203 -6.13 -5.77 -15.45
N VAL A 204 -5.38 -6.68 -14.80
CA VAL A 204 -4.29 -6.29 -13.88
C VAL A 204 -3.24 -5.47 -14.63
N CYS A 205 -2.89 -4.35 -14.07
CA CYS A 205 -1.88 -3.47 -14.64
C CYS A 205 -1.06 -2.77 -13.56
N SER A 206 0.14 -2.35 -13.94
CA SER A 206 1.04 -1.61 -13.06
C SER A 206 1.83 -0.54 -13.81
N ARG A 207 2.42 0.38 -13.06
CA ARG A 207 3.41 1.35 -13.53
C ARG A 207 4.57 1.32 -12.57
N GLU A 208 5.79 1.30 -13.09
CA GLU A 208 6.99 1.19 -12.26
C GLU A 208 8.13 2.07 -12.75
N ASN A 209 8.93 2.55 -11.80
CA ASN A 209 10.30 2.98 -12.02
C ASN A 209 11.22 1.88 -11.48
N ALA A 210 11.94 1.23 -12.39
CA ALA A 210 12.73 0.05 -12.05
C ALA A 210 13.96 0.38 -11.20
N SER A 211 14.31 -0.53 -10.28
CA SER A 211 15.55 -0.48 -9.50
C SER A 211 16.78 -0.60 -10.38
N ASN A 212 17.83 0.15 -10.03
CA ASN A 212 19.18 0.02 -10.57
C ASN A 212 20.16 -0.66 -9.59
N ASN A 213 19.63 -1.51 -8.71
CA ASN A 213 20.35 -2.23 -7.64
C ASN A 213 20.87 -1.32 -6.52
N TYR A 214 20.05 -0.38 -6.06
CA TYR A 214 20.33 0.48 -4.91
C TYR A 214 21.58 1.37 -5.05
N GLU A 215 21.83 1.88 -6.25
CA GLU A 215 22.98 2.78 -6.49
C GLU A 215 22.85 4.14 -5.80
N GLY A 216 21.63 4.53 -5.40
CA GLY A 216 21.38 5.79 -4.72
C GLY A 216 20.05 5.83 -3.98
N GLY A 217 19.82 6.92 -3.28
CA GLY A 217 18.56 7.13 -2.59
C GLY A 217 18.36 8.57 -2.11
N ALA A 218 17.09 8.96 -2.00
CA ALA A 218 16.66 10.23 -1.46
C ALA A 218 16.32 10.07 0.03
N HIS A 219 17.02 10.80 0.88
CA HIS A 219 16.80 10.76 2.31
C HIS A 219 15.49 11.47 2.70
N PHE A 220 14.69 10.85 3.54
CA PHE A 220 13.52 11.48 4.15
C PHE A 220 13.86 12.42 5.32
N ILE A 221 15.07 12.33 5.87
CA ILE A 221 15.56 13.28 6.87
C ILE A 221 16.63 14.15 6.21
N GLN A 222 16.33 15.42 6.02
CA GLN A 222 17.23 16.42 5.46
C GLN A 222 17.24 17.67 6.35
N MET A 223 18.42 18.24 6.60
CA MET A 223 18.58 19.44 7.46
C MET A 223 17.88 19.29 8.84
N ALA A 224 17.92 18.08 9.43
CA ALA A 224 17.28 17.74 10.69
C ALA A 224 15.74 17.87 10.70
N GLN A 225 15.09 17.76 9.55
CA GLN A 225 13.62 17.69 9.43
C GLN A 225 13.22 16.55 8.50
N ILE A 226 12.01 16.03 8.67
CA ILE A 226 11.40 15.09 7.74
C ILE A 226 10.93 15.89 6.52
N VAL A 227 11.25 15.38 5.33
CA VAL A 227 10.84 15.96 4.06
C VAL A 227 9.83 15.05 3.37
N THR A 228 9.04 15.65 2.51
CA THR A 228 8.10 14.98 1.62
C THR A 228 8.76 14.76 0.27
N ILE A 229 8.64 13.55 -0.29
CA ILE A 229 9.18 13.21 -1.61
C ILE A 229 8.04 12.78 -2.51
N ALA A 230 8.06 13.20 -3.77
CA ALA A 230 7.07 12.82 -4.77
C ALA A 230 7.74 12.44 -6.09
N ASP A 231 7.17 11.45 -6.77
CA ASP A 231 7.55 11.09 -8.14
C ASP A 231 6.33 10.80 -8.99
N ASP A 232 6.46 10.88 -10.31
CA ASP A 232 5.34 10.82 -11.20
C ASP A 232 5.14 9.45 -11.86
N PHE A 233 3.90 9.19 -12.24
CA PHE A 233 3.51 8.08 -13.08
C PHE A 233 2.41 8.50 -14.05
N MET A 234 2.25 7.75 -15.14
CA MET A 234 1.30 8.07 -16.19
C MET A 234 0.22 7.00 -16.35
N VAL A 235 -1.02 7.43 -16.39
CA VAL A 235 -2.14 6.61 -16.85
C VAL A 235 -2.33 6.84 -18.36
N ALA A 236 -2.30 5.75 -19.13
CA ALA A 236 -2.35 5.81 -20.59
C ALA A 236 -3.64 6.46 -21.11
N PRO A 237 -3.63 7.07 -22.30
CA PRO A 237 -4.85 7.55 -22.94
C PRO A 237 -5.91 6.46 -23.07
N ASN A 238 -7.17 6.81 -22.93
CA ASN A 238 -8.34 5.91 -22.98
C ASN A 238 -8.30 4.77 -21.94
N THR A 239 -7.59 4.99 -20.83
CA THR A 239 -7.51 4.04 -19.73
C THR A 239 -8.01 4.70 -18.45
N THR A 240 -8.82 3.98 -17.69
CA THR A 240 -9.05 4.25 -16.29
C THR A 240 -8.22 3.28 -15.48
N PHE A 241 -7.38 3.78 -14.58
CA PHE A 241 -6.56 3.00 -13.68
C PHE A 241 -7.18 3.01 -12.30
N HIS A 242 -7.58 1.83 -11.83
CA HIS A 242 -8.07 1.58 -10.47
C HIS A 242 -6.88 1.13 -9.63
N LEU A 243 -6.17 2.09 -9.06
CA LEU A 243 -4.98 1.90 -8.25
C LEU A 243 -5.37 1.26 -6.91
N THR A 244 -4.83 0.08 -6.62
CA THR A 244 -5.11 -0.71 -5.41
C THR A 244 -3.93 -0.82 -4.46
N ASP A 245 -2.72 -0.67 -4.97
CA ASP A 245 -1.51 -0.83 -4.17
C ASP A 245 -0.35 0.04 -4.66
N PHE A 246 0.53 0.33 -3.71
CA PHE A 246 1.77 1.06 -3.92
C PHE A 246 2.91 0.33 -3.23
N LYS A 247 3.96 0.03 -3.96
CA LYS A 247 5.19 -0.56 -3.46
C LYS A 247 6.32 0.46 -3.55
N MET A 248 6.94 0.78 -2.42
CA MET A 248 8.10 1.64 -2.33
C MET A 248 9.35 0.80 -2.04
N HIS A 249 10.43 1.06 -2.78
CA HIS A 249 11.72 0.48 -2.48
C HIS A 249 12.49 1.38 -1.52
N ALA A 250 12.68 0.93 -0.30
CA ALA A 250 13.34 1.69 0.75
C ALA A 250 14.67 1.07 1.15
N LEU A 251 15.58 1.91 1.60
CA LEU A 251 16.80 1.54 2.32
C LEU A 251 16.66 2.08 3.73
N MET A 252 16.70 1.21 4.74
CA MET A 252 16.42 1.66 6.10
C MET A 252 17.30 0.98 7.16
N LEU A 253 17.50 1.72 8.26
CA LEU A 253 17.88 1.22 9.57
C LEU A 253 16.68 1.49 10.47
N GLY A 254 16.05 0.45 11.01
CA GLY A 254 14.80 0.56 11.74
C GLY A 254 13.58 0.20 10.88
N THR A 255 12.40 0.53 11.35
CA THR A 255 11.11 0.19 10.74
C THR A 255 10.31 1.44 10.36
N MET A 256 9.53 1.37 9.29
CA MET A 256 8.53 2.39 9.03
C MET A 256 7.23 2.04 9.76
N GLN A 257 6.83 2.87 10.72
CA GLN A 257 5.56 2.69 11.41
C GLN A 257 4.37 3.00 10.49
N ASN A 258 4.41 4.14 9.85
CA ASN A 258 3.41 4.58 8.88
C ASN A 258 3.95 5.70 7.99
N ALA A 259 3.17 6.06 6.98
CA ALA A 259 3.44 7.19 6.11
C ALA A 259 2.13 7.91 5.74
N THR A 260 2.20 9.20 5.48
CA THR A 260 1.17 9.88 4.72
C THR A 260 1.48 9.71 3.24
N ILE A 261 0.57 9.07 2.52
CA ILE A 261 0.65 8.85 1.08
C ILE A 261 -0.41 9.70 0.40
N LYS A 262 -0.03 10.49 -0.60
CA LYS A 262 -0.98 11.30 -1.35
C LYS A 262 -0.83 11.06 -2.85
N ILE A 263 -1.94 11.05 -3.56
CA ILE A 263 -1.96 11.10 -5.02
C ILE A 263 -2.29 12.53 -5.40
N ARG A 264 -1.44 13.13 -6.24
CA ARG A 264 -1.60 14.49 -6.71
C ARG A 264 -1.82 14.56 -8.21
N SER A 265 -2.52 15.59 -8.65
CA SER A 265 -2.53 15.98 -10.05
C SER A 265 -1.15 16.47 -10.50
N SER A 266 -0.90 16.43 -11.80
CA SER A 266 0.29 17.03 -12.40
C SER A 266 -0.08 18.35 -13.07
N VAL A 267 0.58 19.44 -12.66
CA VAL A 267 0.40 20.77 -13.27
C VAL A 267 1.74 21.22 -13.84
N ASN A 268 1.86 21.22 -15.16
CA ASN A 268 3.11 21.51 -15.86
C ASN A 268 4.28 20.62 -15.39
N PHE A 269 4.01 19.36 -15.11
CA PHE A 269 4.97 18.37 -14.59
C PHE A 269 5.51 18.67 -13.19
N VAL A 270 4.80 19.45 -12.40
CA VAL A 270 5.06 19.69 -10.97
C VAL A 270 3.90 19.10 -10.17
N PRO A 271 4.13 18.53 -8.97
CA PRO A 271 3.05 18.07 -8.11
C PRO A 271 2.04 19.18 -7.83
N GLY A 272 0.77 18.94 -8.19
CA GLY A 272 -0.33 19.89 -8.09
C GLY A 272 -1.23 19.63 -6.87
N GLU A 273 -2.55 19.71 -7.07
CA GLU A 273 -3.55 19.51 -6.03
C GLU A 273 -3.54 18.06 -5.53
N VAL A 274 -3.80 17.88 -4.23
CA VAL A 274 -4.03 16.57 -3.63
C VAL A 274 -5.39 16.06 -4.07
N LEU A 275 -5.40 14.92 -4.76
CA LEU A 275 -6.62 14.25 -5.20
C LEU A 275 -7.10 13.23 -4.16
N TYR A 276 -6.14 12.47 -3.58
CA TYR A 276 -6.39 11.48 -2.55
C TYR A 276 -5.31 11.58 -1.47
N SER A 277 -5.68 11.31 -0.22
CA SER A 277 -4.78 11.36 0.92
C SER A 277 -5.05 10.20 1.87
N PHE A 278 -4.01 9.45 2.18
CA PHE A 278 -4.00 8.34 3.13
C PHE A 278 -3.06 8.72 4.27
N VAL A 279 -3.63 9.25 5.33
CA VAL A 279 -2.87 9.76 6.49
C VAL A 279 -2.55 8.60 7.42
N HIS A 280 -1.31 8.54 7.91
CA HIS A 280 -0.81 7.48 8.80
C HIS A 280 -1.08 6.05 8.30
N LYS A 281 -1.04 5.86 6.98
CA LYS A 281 -1.19 4.53 6.40
C LYS A 281 0.03 3.67 6.76
N GLY A 282 -0.20 2.65 7.58
CA GLY A 282 0.79 1.61 7.84
C GLY A 282 1.05 0.77 6.59
N PRO A 283 2.27 0.26 6.38
CA PRO A 283 2.49 -0.71 5.33
C PRO A 283 1.69 -1.99 5.61
N ASP A 284 1.16 -2.63 4.57
CA ASP A 284 0.42 -3.88 4.71
C ASP A 284 1.37 -5.08 4.83
N TYR A 285 2.55 -5.00 4.22
CA TYR A 285 3.65 -5.92 4.45
C TYR A 285 4.97 -5.33 3.94
N GLU A 286 6.08 -5.84 4.48
CA GLU A 286 7.44 -5.52 4.06
C GLU A 286 8.16 -6.79 3.60
N GLU A 287 8.83 -6.69 2.45
CA GLU A 287 9.62 -7.77 1.88
C GLU A 287 11.10 -7.41 2.00
N PHE A 288 11.85 -8.20 2.76
CA PHE A 288 13.28 -7.97 2.94
C PHE A 288 14.06 -8.41 1.70
N GLY A 289 14.69 -7.46 1.03
CA GLY A 289 15.52 -7.68 -0.16
C GLY A 289 17.00 -7.96 0.12
N GLY A 290 17.39 -7.99 1.40
CA GLY A 290 18.77 -8.20 1.84
C GLY A 290 19.44 -6.95 2.40
N ASN A 291 20.66 -7.10 2.90
CA ASN A 291 21.50 -5.98 3.33
C ASN A 291 22.35 -5.51 2.17
N VAL A 292 22.39 -4.21 1.96
CA VAL A 292 23.16 -3.58 0.88
C VAL A 292 24.07 -2.49 1.43
N PRO A 293 25.30 -2.32 0.87
CA PRO A 293 26.15 -1.21 1.22
C PRO A 293 25.51 0.11 0.71
N PHE A 294 25.40 1.09 1.59
CA PHE A 294 24.88 2.40 1.21
C PHE A 294 25.96 3.48 1.37
N PRO A 295 26.17 4.35 0.36
CA PRO A 295 27.22 5.38 0.41
C PRO A 295 27.08 6.30 1.62
N GLY A 296 28.13 6.39 2.44
CA GLY A 296 28.14 7.20 3.65
C GLY A 296 27.66 6.50 4.92
N SER A 297 27.09 5.30 4.82
CA SER A 297 26.78 4.46 5.99
C SER A 297 28.03 3.72 6.47
N ARG A 298 28.12 3.47 7.80
CA ARG A 298 29.19 2.65 8.41
C ARG A 298 28.85 1.17 8.44
N SER A 299 27.60 0.82 8.18
CA SER A 299 27.08 -0.54 8.13
C SER A 299 26.20 -0.70 6.90
N ASP A 300 26.00 -1.94 6.47
CA ASP A 300 25.00 -2.24 5.47
C ASP A 300 23.62 -1.83 6.00
N VAL A 301 22.74 -1.40 5.09
CA VAL A 301 21.36 -1.04 5.37
C VAL A 301 20.43 -2.10 4.80
N ALA A 302 19.27 -2.27 5.40
CA ALA A 302 18.26 -3.17 4.88
C ALA A 302 17.62 -2.57 3.62
N ALA A 303 17.63 -3.34 2.54
CA ALA A 303 16.79 -3.06 1.38
C ALA A 303 15.41 -3.68 1.64
N VAL A 304 14.35 -2.89 1.60
CA VAL A 304 13.01 -3.32 1.96
C VAL A 304 12.01 -2.82 0.92
N ASN A 305 11.20 -3.73 0.41
CA ASN A 305 10.03 -3.39 -0.38
C ASN A 305 8.85 -3.18 0.57
N THR A 306 8.47 -1.94 0.76
CA THR A 306 7.37 -1.56 1.64
C THR A 306 6.09 -1.44 0.81
N ASN A 307 5.09 -2.25 1.11
CA ASN A 307 3.86 -2.35 0.32
C ASN A 307 2.68 -1.75 1.08
N PHE A 308 1.88 -0.95 0.38
CA PHE A 308 0.68 -0.31 0.90
C PHE A 308 -0.51 -0.68 0.02
N LYS A 309 -1.56 -1.24 0.61
CA LYS A 309 -2.84 -1.49 -0.05
C LYS A 309 -3.82 -0.38 0.27
N PHE A 310 -4.63 -0.01 -0.68
CA PHE A 310 -5.72 0.95 -0.49
C PHE A 310 -7.03 0.17 -0.29
N ASN A 311 -7.78 0.50 0.77
CA ASN A 311 -9.02 -0.19 1.12
C ASN A 311 -10.06 -0.12 -0.01
N GLU A 312 -10.07 1.01 -0.72
CA GLU A 312 -10.88 1.24 -1.91
C GLU A 312 -9.96 1.61 -3.07
N PRO A 313 -10.20 1.11 -4.29
CA PRO A 313 -9.43 1.50 -5.45
C PRO A 313 -9.50 3.00 -5.72
N VAL A 314 -8.35 3.61 -5.97
CA VAL A 314 -8.25 5.01 -6.38
C VAL A 314 -8.46 5.09 -7.88
N GLU A 315 -9.56 5.70 -8.32
CA GLU A 315 -9.87 5.83 -9.74
C GLU A 315 -9.12 7.01 -10.36
N LEU A 316 -8.28 6.73 -11.36
CA LEU A 316 -7.48 7.70 -12.07
C LEU A 316 -7.73 7.57 -13.58
N THR A 317 -8.18 8.65 -14.19
CA THR A 317 -8.36 8.73 -15.65
C THR A 317 -7.02 8.97 -16.35
N ALA A 318 -7.00 8.91 -17.69
CA ALA A 318 -5.81 9.20 -18.48
C ALA A 318 -5.15 10.54 -18.06
N GLY A 319 -3.85 10.51 -17.76
CA GLY A 319 -3.11 11.69 -17.30
C GLY A 319 -1.81 11.38 -16.60
N ASN A 320 -1.12 12.43 -16.16
CA ASN A 320 0.05 12.33 -15.31
C ASN A 320 -0.34 12.65 -13.86
N TYR A 321 0.20 11.88 -12.95
CA TYR A 321 -0.05 11.98 -11.51
C TYR A 321 1.26 11.90 -10.76
N PHE A 322 1.26 12.34 -9.51
CA PHE A 322 2.37 12.14 -8.58
C PHE A 322 1.91 11.31 -7.41
N ILE A 323 2.77 10.37 -6.99
CA ILE A 323 2.68 9.73 -5.69
C ILE A 323 3.63 10.43 -4.73
N GLU A 324 3.09 10.92 -3.63
CA GLU A 324 3.79 11.65 -2.58
C GLU A 324 3.86 10.79 -1.33
N VAL A 325 5.02 10.76 -0.69
CA VAL A 325 5.25 10.02 0.56
C VAL A 325 5.89 10.91 1.59
N THR A 326 5.32 10.92 2.80
CA THR A 326 5.91 11.52 4.01
C THR A 326 5.87 10.47 5.11
N PRO A 327 6.99 9.80 5.44
CA PRO A 327 7.00 8.76 6.47
C PRO A 327 6.98 9.38 7.88
N THR A 328 6.47 8.60 8.85
CA THR A 328 6.68 8.86 10.26
C THR A 328 7.91 8.09 10.72
N LEU A 329 8.94 8.81 11.14
CA LEU A 329 10.24 8.26 11.52
C LEU A 329 10.61 8.69 12.93
N ALA A 330 11.26 7.79 13.70
CA ALA A 330 12.00 8.20 14.88
C ALA A 330 13.28 8.94 14.47
N TYR A 331 13.74 9.89 15.28
CA TYR A 331 14.91 10.73 14.98
C TYR A 331 16.23 9.97 14.76
N SER A 332 16.30 8.72 15.20
CA SER A 332 17.47 7.84 15.06
C SER A 332 17.44 6.99 13.80
N ASP A 333 16.34 6.98 13.06
CA ASP A 333 16.13 6.06 11.96
C ASP A 333 16.66 6.66 10.67
N LEU A 334 17.40 5.86 9.92
CA LEU A 334 17.74 6.16 8.54
C LEU A 334 16.66 5.56 7.66
N MET A 335 16.01 6.39 6.87
CA MET A 335 15.14 5.94 5.81
C MET A 335 15.42 6.72 4.54
N VAL A 336 15.61 5.98 3.46
CA VAL A 336 15.96 6.51 2.15
C VAL A 336 15.05 5.84 1.13
N TRP A 337 14.42 6.61 0.27
CA TRP A 337 13.72 6.06 -0.88
C TRP A 337 14.75 5.79 -1.98
N GLU A 338 14.83 4.55 -2.46
CA GLU A 338 15.76 4.20 -3.55
C GLU A 338 15.54 5.11 -4.74
N THR A 339 16.64 5.59 -5.33
CA THR A 339 16.60 6.38 -6.56
C THR A 339 17.20 5.61 -7.73
N THR A 340 16.72 5.88 -8.92
CA THR A 340 17.20 5.29 -10.16
C THR A 340 17.52 6.36 -11.20
N THR A 341 18.58 6.12 -11.96
CA THR A 341 18.94 6.87 -13.16
C THR A 341 18.44 6.20 -14.44
N LEU A 342 17.81 5.03 -14.32
CA LEU A 342 17.21 4.35 -15.45
C LEU A 342 16.10 5.21 -16.08
N PRO A 343 15.87 5.06 -17.39
CA PRO A 343 14.76 5.76 -18.04
C PRO A 343 13.42 5.46 -17.37
N SER A 344 12.75 6.50 -16.92
CA SER A 344 11.40 6.45 -16.36
C SER A 344 10.38 7.06 -17.32
N MET A 345 9.11 6.83 -17.06
CA MET A 345 8.01 7.41 -17.84
C MET A 345 7.60 8.76 -17.25
N GLY A 346 8.44 9.78 -17.29
CA GLY A 346 8.00 11.06 -16.72
C GLY A 346 9.11 12.06 -16.53
N VAL A 347 8.99 12.83 -15.47
CA VAL A 347 9.98 13.83 -15.07
C VAL A 347 10.72 13.34 -13.83
N PHE A 348 11.80 14.02 -13.47
CA PHE A 348 12.53 13.72 -12.24
C PHE A 348 11.68 13.99 -11.00
N SER A 349 11.96 13.27 -9.94
CA SER A 349 11.27 13.38 -8.66
C SER A 349 11.42 14.77 -8.02
N TYR A 350 10.59 15.02 -7.01
CA TYR A 350 10.53 16.29 -6.30
C TYR A 350 10.67 16.09 -4.79
N THR A 351 11.25 17.06 -4.12
CA THR A 351 11.32 17.14 -2.66
C THR A 351 10.63 18.41 -2.18
N SER A 352 9.84 18.30 -1.12
CA SER A 352 9.23 19.42 -0.41
C SER A 352 9.74 19.48 1.03
N TYR A 353 10.03 20.70 1.49
CA TYR A 353 10.48 21.00 2.85
C TYR A 353 9.37 21.67 3.69
N ASP A 354 8.17 21.79 3.14
CA ASP A 354 7.03 22.51 3.71
C ASP A 354 5.71 21.73 3.51
N ASP A 355 5.79 20.39 3.66
CA ASP A 355 4.65 19.45 3.58
C ASP A 355 3.89 19.55 2.24
N GLY A 356 4.61 19.67 1.15
CA GLY A 356 4.03 19.69 -0.19
C GLY A 356 3.44 21.03 -0.62
N ALA A 357 3.73 22.13 0.10
CA ALA A 357 3.31 23.47 -0.30
C ALA A 357 4.18 24.03 -1.45
N THR A 358 5.48 23.75 -1.43
CA THR A 358 6.40 24.08 -2.53
C THR A 358 7.28 22.89 -2.88
N TRP A 359 7.72 22.82 -4.13
CA TRP A 359 8.45 21.67 -4.65
C TRP A 359 9.78 22.08 -5.29
N VAL A 360 10.82 21.34 -4.96
CA VAL A 360 12.15 21.45 -5.57
C VAL A 360 12.39 20.18 -6.37
N GLN A 361 12.62 20.30 -7.67
CA GLN A 361 12.91 19.17 -8.52
C GLN A 361 14.30 18.60 -8.21
N ASN A 362 14.37 17.29 -8.00
CA ASN A 362 15.64 16.59 -7.90
C ASN A 362 16.27 16.48 -9.29
N THR A 363 17.58 16.47 -9.35
CA THR A 363 18.30 16.43 -10.62
C THR A 363 18.70 14.99 -10.96
N GLU A 364 18.32 14.54 -12.17
CA GLU A 364 18.79 13.31 -12.79
C GLU A 364 18.38 11.99 -12.09
N VAL A 365 17.43 12.03 -11.16
CA VAL A 365 16.96 10.83 -10.45
C VAL A 365 15.45 10.76 -10.36
N ASN A 366 14.92 9.53 -10.42
CA ASN A 366 13.56 9.17 -10.10
C ASN A 366 13.56 8.25 -8.89
N GLN A 367 12.44 8.18 -8.17
CA GLN A 367 12.26 7.23 -7.09
C GLN A 367 11.93 5.85 -7.66
N VAL A 368 12.35 4.79 -7.01
CA VAL A 368 12.01 3.42 -7.37
C VAL A 368 10.73 3.01 -6.67
N PHE A 369 9.70 2.72 -7.44
CA PHE A 369 8.41 2.30 -6.92
C PHE A 369 7.59 1.55 -7.98
N THR A 370 6.55 0.89 -7.53
CA THR A 370 5.49 0.34 -8.38
C THR A 370 4.14 0.81 -7.85
N VAL A 371 3.25 1.25 -8.73
CA VAL A 371 1.82 1.40 -8.45
C VAL A 371 1.08 0.30 -9.19
N GLY A 372 0.28 -0.48 -8.47
CA GLY A 372 -0.44 -1.65 -8.95
C GLY A 372 -1.95 -1.47 -8.91
N GLY A 373 -2.66 -2.26 -9.69
CA GLY A 373 -4.12 -2.24 -9.72
C GLY A 373 -4.70 -2.85 -10.99
N PHE A 374 -5.81 -2.28 -11.43
CA PHE A 374 -6.54 -2.76 -12.59
C PHE A 374 -6.76 -1.63 -13.59
N CYS A 375 -6.77 -1.97 -14.88
CA CYS A 375 -7.01 -1.01 -15.95
C CYS A 375 -8.24 -1.41 -16.76
N THR A 376 -9.17 -0.46 -16.95
CA THR A 376 -10.24 -0.60 -17.93
C THR A 376 -9.96 0.30 -19.11
N GLU A 377 -10.16 -0.23 -20.33
CA GLU A 377 -10.18 0.61 -21.52
C GLU A 377 -11.53 1.31 -21.63
N THR A 378 -11.54 2.63 -21.67
CA THR A 378 -12.74 3.39 -21.98
C THR A 378 -13.02 3.30 -23.48
N LEU A 379 -13.93 2.42 -23.87
CA LEU A 379 -14.46 2.37 -25.24
C LEU A 379 -15.36 3.60 -25.44
N GLY A 380 -14.76 4.77 -25.73
CA GLY A 380 -15.48 5.94 -26.15
C GLY A 380 -16.11 5.72 -27.53
N ILE A 381 -17.36 6.16 -27.72
CA ILE A 381 -18.06 6.14 -29.02
C ILE A 381 -17.38 7.08 -30.06
N ASP A 382 -16.49 7.94 -29.58
CA ASP A 382 -15.52 8.69 -30.37
C ASP A 382 -14.14 8.42 -29.78
N ALA A 383 -13.48 7.35 -30.20
CA ALA A 383 -12.06 7.23 -29.97
C ALA A 383 -11.39 8.47 -30.59
N PRO A 384 -10.75 9.36 -29.82
CA PRO A 384 -9.79 10.26 -30.42
C PRO A 384 -8.80 9.33 -31.10
N GLN A 385 -8.63 9.49 -32.39
CA GLN A 385 -7.67 8.69 -33.13
C GLN A 385 -6.36 8.73 -32.35
N VAL A 386 -5.87 7.55 -31.95
CA VAL A 386 -4.53 7.44 -31.32
C VAL A 386 -3.61 8.14 -32.30
N ASN A 387 -3.17 9.35 -31.97
CA ASN A 387 -2.18 10.05 -32.76
C ASN A 387 -0.97 9.13 -32.81
N LYS A 388 -0.74 8.50 -33.95
CA LYS A 388 0.38 7.60 -34.14
C LYS A 388 1.66 8.45 -34.19
N LEU A 389 2.00 9.03 -33.03
CA LEU A 389 3.17 9.88 -32.86
C LEU A 389 4.38 8.98 -32.67
N THR A 390 5.28 8.98 -33.62
CA THR A 390 6.59 8.33 -33.49
C THR A 390 7.68 9.35 -33.79
N TYR A 391 8.82 9.22 -33.15
CA TYR A 391 9.96 10.10 -33.36
C TYR A 391 11.28 9.33 -33.28
N TYR A 392 12.21 9.71 -34.14
CA TYR A 392 13.53 9.06 -34.24
C TYR A 392 14.57 9.98 -34.91
N PRO A 393 15.86 9.76 -34.71
CA PRO A 393 16.45 8.91 -33.68
C PRO A 393 16.31 9.52 -32.29
N ASN A 394 16.26 8.71 -31.28
CA ASN A 394 16.40 9.13 -29.90
C ASN A 394 17.28 8.08 -29.19
N PRO A 395 18.54 8.38 -28.83
CA PRO A 395 19.18 9.70 -28.84
C PRO A 395 19.38 10.33 -30.24
N VAL A 396 19.31 11.68 -30.29
CA VAL A 396 19.43 12.46 -31.54
C VAL A 396 20.75 13.21 -31.59
N LYS A 397 21.44 13.20 -32.78
CA LYS A 397 22.62 14.03 -33.03
C LYS A 397 22.26 15.38 -33.65
N ASP A 398 21.59 15.36 -34.78
CA ASP A 398 21.35 16.57 -35.57
C ASP A 398 19.86 16.85 -35.79
N ILE A 399 19.11 15.87 -36.29
CA ILE A 399 17.73 16.06 -36.72
C ILE A 399 16.84 14.99 -36.08
N LEU A 400 15.82 15.43 -35.36
CA LEU A 400 14.74 14.59 -34.85
C LEU A 400 13.60 14.57 -35.85
N GLN A 401 13.28 13.42 -36.41
CA GLN A 401 12.11 13.20 -37.26
C GLN A 401 10.91 12.88 -36.41
N ILE A 402 9.78 13.50 -36.69
CA ILE A 402 8.51 13.26 -36.01
C ILE A 402 7.51 12.78 -37.04
N THR A 403 6.89 11.64 -36.81
CA THR A 403 5.85 11.09 -37.67
C THR A 403 4.54 11.04 -36.88
N THR A 404 3.53 11.68 -37.41
CA THR A 404 2.16 11.73 -36.86
C THR A 404 1.18 11.73 -38.02
N ASP A 405 -0.02 11.25 -37.78
CA ASP A 405 -1.15 11.29 -38.70
C ASP A 405 -1.88 12.65 -38.70
N LYS A 406 -1.46 13.58 -37.82
CA LYS A 406 -2.00 14.93 -37.67
C LYS A 406 -1.02 15.98 -38.20
N THR A 407 -1.55 17.16 -38.52
CA THR A 407 -0.71 18.30 -38.88
C THR A 407 -0.18 18.96 -37.61
N ILE A 408 1.13 19.10 -37.52
CA ILE A 408 1.78 19.85 -36.42
C ILE A 408 1.69 21.34 -36.75
N SER A 409 0.94 22.10 -35.97
CA SER A 409 0.76 23.55 -36.16
C SER A 409 1.94 24.36 -35.62
N SER A 410 2.56 23.93 -34.51
CA SER A 410 3.75 24.53 -33.96
C SER A 410 4.46 23.56 -33.02
N ILE A 411 5.75 23.83 -32.79
CA ILE A 411 6.55 23.14 -31.77
C ILE A 411 7.28 24.14 -30.89
N ALA A 412 7.54 23.74 -29.65
CA ALA A 412 8.45 24.43 -28.74
C ALA A 412 9.39 23.39 -28.09
N VAL A 413 10.68 23.72 -28.00
CA VAL A 413 11.69 22.88 -27.39
C VAL A 413 12.13 23.51 -26.07
N TYR A 414 12.15 22.73 -24.99
CA TYR A 414 12.53 23.18 -23.67
C TYR A 414 13.72 22.37 -23.17
N ASN A 415 14.60 23.02 -22.42
CA ASN A 415 15.61 22.31 -21.65
C ASN A 415 15.02 21.78 -20.33
N ILE A 416 15.83 21.04 -19.57
CA ILE A 416 15.42 20.46 -18.27
C ILE A 416 15.03 21.50 -17.21
N GLU A 417 15.44 22.76 -17.38
CA GLU A 417 15.07 23.89 -16.50
C GLU A 417 13.73 24.53 -16.90
N GLY A 418 13.03 23.95 -17.89
CA GLY A 418 11.77 24.50 -18.42
C GLY A 418 11.94 25.75 -19.29
N ARG A 419 13.19 26.13 -19.64
CA ARG A 419 13.45 27.28 -20.48
C ARG A 419 13.30 26.92 -21.95
N GLU A 420 12.47 27.67 -22.67
CA GLU A 420 12.29 27.50 -24.11
C GLU A 420 13.56 27.84 -24.88
N ILE A 421 13.95 26.93 -25.77
CA ILE A 421 15.10 27.10 -26.68
C ILE A 421 14.59 27.63 -28.02
N LYS A 422 14.97 28.86 -28.35
CA LYS A 422 14.51 29.54 -29.56
C LYS A 422 15.36 29.28 -30.81
N ASP A 423 16.51 28.65 -30.65
CA ASP A 423 17.45 28.39 -31.74
C ASP A 423 17.21 27.08 -32.48
N THR A 424 16.03 26.49 -32.32
CA THR A 424 15.58 25.29 -33.04
C THR A 424 14.70 25.68 -34.21
N SER A 425 14.88 25.02 -35.33
CA SER A 425 13.99 25.14 -36.49
C SER A 425 13.16 23.88 -36.68
N PHE A 426 11.91 24.07 -37.08
CA PHE A 426 10.99 22.99 -37.41
C PHE A 426 10.52 23.13 -38.88
N THR A 427 10.77 22.11 -39.67
CA THR A 427 10.40 22.07 -41.08
C THR A 427 10.19 20.64 -41.52
N ASN A 428 9.10 20.35 -42.26
CA ASN A 428 8.80 19.03 -42.78
C ASN A 428 8.79 17.92 -41.69
N ASN A 429 8.15 18.22 -40.55
CA ASN A 429 8.08 17.31 -39.39
C ASN A 429 9.47 16.92 -38.83
N ALA A 430 10.47 17.75 -39.01
CA ALA A 430 11.82 17.57 -38.52
C ALA A 430 12.24 18.76 -37.63
N VAL A 431 12.78 18.45 -36.47
CA VAL A 431 13.36 19.42 -35.52
C VAL A 431 14.86 19.39 -35.67
N ASN A 432 15.47 20.55 -35.99
CA ASN A 432 16.89 20.68 -36.01
C ASN A 432 17.41 20.92 -34.58
N MET A 433 18.17 19.96 -34.07
CA MET A 433 18.75 19.99 -32.75
C MET A 433 20.29 20.13 -32.78
N GLN A 434 20.88 20.35 -33.94
CA GLN A 434 22.35 20.36 -34.16
C GLN A 434 23.06 21.41 -33.26
N ALA A 435 22.44 22.56 -33.04
CA ALA A 435 23.03 23.65 -32.25
C ALA A 435 22.90 23.43 -30.74
N LEU A 436 22.18 22.40 -30.29
CA LEU A 436 21.92 22.15 -28.87
C LEU A 436 23.07 21.34 -28.25
N ALA A 437 23.38 21.65 -27.00
CA ALA A 437 24.31 20.85 -26.21
C ALA A 437 23.76 19.46 -25.93
N SER A 438 24.64 18.49 -25.67
CA SER A 438 24.21 17.14 -25.21
C SER A 438 23.41 17.29 -23.92
N GLY A 439 22.30 16.57 -23.83
CA GLY A 439 21.38 16.65 -22.70
C GLY A 439 19.96 16.20 -23.03
N ILE A 440 19.07 16.35 -22.07
CA ILE A 440 17.66 16.02 -22.21
C ILE A 440 16.86 17.26 -22.57
N TYR A 441 15.95 17.10 -23.52
CA TYR A 441 15.05 18.14 -23.99
C TYR A 441 13.61 17.63 -24.01
N VAL A 442 12.67 18.53 -23.80
CA VAL A 442 11.23 18.30 -23.93
C VAL A 442 10.75 19.03 -25.18
N VAL A 443 10.17 18.31 -26.12
CA VAL A 443 9.60 18.90 -27.32
C VAL A 443 8.08 18.86 -27.21
N LYS A 444 7.45 20.04 -27.16
CA LYS A 444 6.01 20.23 -27.09
C LYS A 444 5.47 20.47 -28.50
N LEU A 445 4.49 19.67 -28.90
CA LEU A 445 3.86 19.70 -30.22
C LEU A 445 2.44 20.22 -30.10
N GLN A 446 2.10 21.27 -30.80
CA GLN A 446 0.72 21.73 -30.93
C GLN A 446 0.17 21.17 -32.23
N LEU A 447 -0.94 20.44 -32.17
CA LEU A 447 -1.60 19.87 -33.33
C LEU A 447 -2.73 20.76 -33.83
N ASP A 448 -3.13 20.56 -35.09
CA ASP A 448 -4.18 21.37 -35.78
C ASP A 448 -5.56 21.19 -35.16
N ASN A 449 -5.81 20.09 -34.45
CA ASN A 449 -7.04 19.84 -33.71
C ASN A 449 -7.10 20.53 -32.32
N GLY A 450 -6.07 21.32 -31.97
CA GLY A 450 -5.98 22.02 -30.69
C GLY A 450 -5.37 21.20 -29.55
N THR A 451 -5.06 19.91 -29.76
CA THR A 451 -4.39 19.08 -28.76
C THR A 451 -2.89 19.34 -28.73
N THR A 452 -2.26 19.00 -27.60
CA THR A 452 -0.83 19.15 -27.39
C THR A 452 -0.24 17.80 -27.06
N ASP A 453 0.83 17.41 -27.75
CA ASP A 453 1.65 16.24 -27.43
C ASP A 453 3.04 16.68 -26.94
N VAL A 454 3.64 15.88 -26.06
CA VAL A 454 4.96 16.17 -25.46
C VAL A 454 5.83 14.93 -25.60
N ILE A 455 7.06 15.12 -26.09
CA ILE A 455 8.03 14.03 -26.23
C ILE A 455 9.36 14.40 -25.54
N LYS A 456 9.97 13.42 -24.90
CA LYS A 456 11.31 13.53 -24.30
C LYS A 456 12.37 13.11 -25.31
N VAL A 457 13.37 13.92 -25.50
CA VAL A 457 14.43 13.71 -26.49
C VAL A 457 15.79 13.78 -25.82
N ILE A 458 16.63 12.80 -26.06
CA ILE A 458 18.03 12.79 -25.61
C ILE A 458 18.88 13.29 -26.77
N LYS A 459 19.63 14.37 -26.55
CA LYS A 459 20.60 14.95 -27.48
C LYS A 459 22.00 14.44 -27.15
N GLU A 460 22.67 13.80 -28.11
CA GLU A 460 24.09 13.43 -28.07
C GLU A 460 25.02 14.57 -28.49
#